data_62b8a6e3584343a5b1c63a6d8677ae24
#
_entry.id   62b8a6e3584343a5b1c63a6d8677ae24
#
_cell.length_a   1.000
_cell.length_b   1.000
_cell.length_c   1.000
_cell.angle_alpha   90.00
_cell.angle_beta   90.00
_cell.angle_gamma   90.00
#
_symmetry.space_group_name_H-M   'P 1'
#
loop_
_entity.id
_entity.type
_entity.pdbx_description
1 polymer ?
#
loop_
_entity_poly.entity_id
_entity_poly.type
_entity_poly.pdbx_seq_one_letter_code
_entity_poly.pdbx_strand_id
1 'polypeptide(L)'
;MIIYSDDSGPVIWPTSDLHDPNSKKYYYIEYRPPVRENEKAYIKGVDVVVLDTPNGCIYECISGGVSNTLSNHATNTFTTVEGKTVDDGDVKWKCKPDTSRLRDGDTITASTWSSTEPTVTLSGEVILAGIQTGVRVDAVDPTLKKFLITNHITIQRVSGRIEEFDKSLLITMKEL
;
A
#
# COMPACT_ATOMS: atom_id res chain seq x y z
N MET A 1 -8.92 -1.09 -4.27
CA MET A 1 -7.65 -1.84 -4.19
C MET A 1 -6.60 -0.94 -3.56
N ILE A 2 -5.84 -1.49 -2.65
CA ILE A 2 -4.74 -0.81 -1.96
C ILE A 2 -3.44 -1.30 -2.61
N ILE A 3 -2.52 -0.39 -2.90
CA ILE A 3 -1.24 -0.70 -3.50
C ILE A 3 -0.16 -0.23 -2.55
N TYR A 4 0.74 -1.13 -2.18
CA TYR A 4 1.90 -0.79 -1.37
C TYR A 4 2.95 -0.07 -2.22
N SER A 5 3.42 1.06 -1.72
CA SER A 5 4.50 1.82 -2.35
C SER A 5 5.85 1.29 -1.88
N ASP A 6 6.57 0.68 -2.80
CA ASP A 6 8.00 0.44 -2.68
C ASP A 6 8.78 1.38 -3.62
N ASP A 7 10.09 1.28 -3.67
CA ASP A 7 10.95 2.09 -4.52
C ASP A 7 10.98 1.66 -5.99
N SER A 8 10.25 0.61 -6.37
CA SER A 8 10.29 -0.01 -7.67
C SER A 8 9.33 0.63 -8.68
N GLY A 9 9.62 1.79 -9.21
CA GLY A 9 8.91 2.37 -10.37
C GLY A 9 7.36 2.52 -10.21
N PRO A 10 6.62 2.77 -11.30
CA PRO A 10 5.17 2.89 -11.25
C PRO A 10 4.50 1.54 -10.95
N VAL A 11 3.49 1.57 -10.09
CA VAL A 11 2.67 0.40 -9.80
C VAL A 11 1.71 0.15 -10.96
N ILE A 12 1.74 -1.05 -11.50
CA ILE A 12 0.85 -1.46 -12.60
C ILE A 12 -0.45 -1.98 -12.00
N TRP A 13 -1.56 -1.39 -12.44
CA TRP A 13 -2.90 -1.84 -12.07
C TRP A 13 -3.18 -3.22 -12.70
N PRO A 14 -3.63 -4.23 -11.93
CA PRO A 14 -3.95 -5.55 -12.48
C PRO A 14 -5.03 -5.47 -13.56
N THR A 15 -4.86 -6.24 -14.63
CA THR A 15 -5.82 -6.30 -15.74
C THR A 15 -7.21 -6.77 -15.33
N SER A 16 -7.32 -7.52 -14.22
CA SER A 16 -8.59 -7.97 -13.66
C SER A 16 -9.43 -6.87 -13.00
N ASP A 17 -8.85 -5.68 -12.80
CA ASP A 17 -9.50 -4.55 -12.13
C ASP A 17 -9.42 -3.28 -12.99
N LEU A 18 -9.80 -3.41 -14.25
CA LEU A 18 -9.76 -2.33 -15.22
C LEU A 18 -10.68 -1.18 -14.83
N HIS A 19 -10.26 0.05 -15.16
CA HIS A 19 -11.10 1.22 -14.99
C HIS A 19 -12.16 1.30 -16.08
N ASP A 20 -13.43 1.37 -15.69
CA ASP A 20 -14.54 1.66 -16.60
C ASP A 20 -14.62 3.19 -16.78
N PRO A 21 -14.51 3.73 -18.01
CA PRO A 21 -14.52 5.16 -18.26
C PRO A 21 -15.80 5.87 -17.80
N ASN A 22 -16.89 5.13 -17.64
CA ASN A 22 -18.18 5.65 -17.18
C ASN A 22 -18.36 5.54 -15.66
N SER A 23 -17.39 4.98 -14.94
CA SER A 23 -17.45 4.81 -13.49
C SER A 23 -16.57 5.80 -12.74
N LYS A 24 -17.04 6.18 -11.54
CA LYS A 24 -16.21 6.89 -10.57
C LYS A 24 -15.57 5.87 -9.65
N LYS A 25 -14.24 5.87 -9.57
CA LYS A 25 -13.51 4.87 -8.78
C LYS A 25 -12.42 5.52 -7.95
N TYR A 26 -12.33 5.10 -6.67
CA TYR A 26 -11.23 5.48 -5.80
C TYR A 26 -10.02 4.58 -6.01
N TYR A 27 -8.84 5.20 -6.03
CA TYR A 27 -7.55 4.54 -6.05
C TYR A 27 -6.78 4.97 -4.81
N TYR A 28 -6.10 4.02 -4.17
CA TYR A 28 -5.36 4.24 -2.94
C TYR A 28 -3.94 3.73 -3.06
N ILE A 29 -3.00 4.48 -2.48
CA ILE A 29 -1.62 4.03 -2.25
C ILE A 29 -1.41 3.94 -0.75
N GLU A 30 -0.94 2.80 -0.30
CA GLU A 30 -0.52 2.58 1.07
C GLU A 30 1.01 2.66 1.12
N TYR A 31 1.53 3.54 1.96
CA TYR A 31 2.96 3.83 2.05
C TYR A 31 3.66 3.06 3.18
N ARG A 32 2.87 2.37 3.98
CA ARG A 32 3.32 1.44 5.01
C ARG A 32 2.34 0.27 5.07
N PRO A 33 2.81 -0.99 5.16
CA PRO A 33 1.93 -2.12 5.39
C PRO A 33 1.13 -1.95 6.69
N PRO A 34 -0.10 -2.49 6.77
CA PRO A 34 -0.88 -2.47 7.98
C PRO A 34 -0.19 -3.26 9.10
N VAL A 35 -0.49 -2.87 10.33
CA VAL A 35 -0.03 -3.62 11.48
C VAL A 35 -0.76 -4.97 11.51
N ARG A 36 -0.03 -6.02 11.83
CA ARG A 36 -0.60 -7.36 12.03
C ARG A 36 -1.63 -7.33 13.14
N GLU A 37 -2.79 -7.92 12.92
CA GLU A 37 -3.88 -8.03 13.88
C GLU A 37 -4.04 -9.48 14.37
N ASN A 38 -4.58 -9.63 15.59
CA ASN A 38 -4.91 -10.94 16.16
C ASN A 38 -6.17 -11.52 15.53
N GLU A 39 -6.27 -12.83 15.44
CA GLU A 39 -7.46 -13.57 14.99
C GLU A 39 -8.01 -13.08 13.64
N LYS A 40 -7.16 -12.50 12.82
CA LYS A 40 -7.50 -11.98 11.51
C LYS A 40 -7.15 -12.99 10.42
N ALA A 41 -8.03 -13.11 9.46
CA ALA A 41 -7.77 -13.91 8.24
C ALA A 41 -6.85 -13.14 7.30
N TYR A 42 -5.83 -13.83 6.79
CA TYR A 42 -4.85 -13.32 5.84
C TYR A 42 -4.77 -14.18 4.59
N ILE A 43 -4.49 -13.55 3.45
CA ILE A 43 -4.51 -14.18 2.14
C ILE A 43 -3.09 -14.33 1.62
N LYS A 44 -2.71 -15.56 1.26
CA LYS A 44 -1.42 -15.88 0.66
C LYS A 44 -1.13 -15.02 -0.57
N GLY A 45 0.07 -14.42 -0.60
CA GLY A 45 0.58 -13.64 -1.72
C GLY A 45 -0.10 -12.28 -1.93
N VAL A 46 -1.01 -11.89 -1.02
CA VAL A 46 -1.74 -10.61 -1.05
C VAL A 46 -1.35 -9.76 0.15
N ASP A 47 -1.43 -10.35 1.35
CA ASP A 47 -1.24 -9.61 2.58
C ASP A 47 0.23 -9.49 2.96
N VAL A 48 0.61 -8.27 3.32
CA VAL A 48 1.90 -7.90 3.90
C VAL A 48 1.62 -7.09 5.15
N VAL A 49 2.33 -7.36 6.22
CA VAL A 49 2.13 -6.67 7.50
C VAL A 49 3.45 -6.22 8.13
N VAL A 50 3.36 -5.27 9.05
CA VAL A 50 4.41 -4.94 10.02
C VAL A 50 3.97 -5.38 11.42
N LEU A 51 4.88 -5.45 12.37
CA LEU A 51 4.55 -5.70 13.78
C LEU A 51 4.19 -4.39 14.51
N ASP A 52 3.44 -4.48 15.61
CA ASP A 52 3.14 -3.36 16.51
C ASP A 52 4.42 -2.68 17.00
N THR A 53 5.42 -3.47 17.32
CA THR A 53 6.77 -2.99 17.60
C THR A 53 7.65 -3.31 16.42
N PRO A 54 7.98 -2.31 15.58
CA PRO A 54 8.77 -2.51 14.38
C PRO A 54 10.15 -3.09 14.72
N ASN A 55 10.56 -4.06 13.91
CA ASN A 55 11.85 -4.73 14.03
C ASN A 55 12.71 -4.65 12.76
N GLY A 56 12.38 -3.71 11.85
CA GLY A 56 13.04 -3.51 10.57
C GLY A 56 12.62 -4.49 9.49
N CYS A 57 11.57 -5.27 9.72
CA CYS A 57 11.04 -6.24 8.78
C CYS A 57 9.59 -5.97 8.43
N ILE A 58 9.21 -6.37 7.23
CA ILE A 58 7.83 -6.63 6.81
C ILE A 58 7.64 -8.14 6.67
N TYR A 59 6.40 -8.59 6.78
CA TYR A 59 6.08 -10.01 6.75
C TYR A 59 5.05 -10.29 5.65
N GLU A 60 5.49 -11.02 4.63
CA GLU A 60 4.63 -11.47 3.52
C GLU A 60 3.90 -12.76 3.90
N CYS A 61 2.60 -12.81 3.71
CA CYS A 61 1.81 -14.02 3.90
C CYS A 61 2.10 -15.05 2.81
N ILE A 62 2.79 -16.13 3.16
CA ILE A 62 3.13 -17.23 2.24
C ILE A 62 2.23 -18.47 2.42
N SER A 63 1.46 -18.53 3.50
CA SER A 63 0.35 -19.46 3.70
C SER A 63 -0.77 -18.71 4.39
N GLY A 64 -1.93 -18.63 3.75
CA GLY A 64 -3.11 -17.95 4.29
C GLY A 64 -3.78 -18.75 5.40
N GLY A 65 -4.55 -18.06 6.24
CA GLY A 65 -5.26 -18.64 7.37
C GLY A 65 -5.62 -17.56 8.39
N VAL A 66 -5.92 -17.97 9.61
CA VAL A 66 -6.21 -17.07 10.73
C VAL A 66 -4.99 -16.96 11.64
N SER A 67 -4.59 -15.71 11.92
CA SER A 67 -3.48 -15.43 12.81
C SER A 67 -3.81 -15.77 14.26
N ASN A 68 -2.77 -16.01 15.07
CA ASN A 68 -2.93 -16.37 16.46
C ASN A 68 -3.43 -15.20 17.34
N THR A 69 -4.01 -15.53 18.50
CA THR A 69 -4.46 -14.61 19.56
C THR A 69 -3.36 -14.03 20.43
N LEU A 70 -2.08 -14.27 20.13
CA LEU A 70 -0.97 -13.87 20.98
C LEU A 70 -1.05 -12.40 21.36
N SER A 71 -1.43 -12.15 22.60
CA SER A 71 -1.44 -10.81 23.23
C SER A 71 -0.05 -10.19 23.34
N ASN A 72 0.97 -10.98 23.13
CA ASN A 72 2.34 -10.57 23.04
C ASN A 72 2.89 -11.08 21.70
N HIS A 73 2.77 -10.24 20.66
CA HIS A 73 3.70 -10.35 19.57
C HIS A 73 5.06 -10.02 20.14
N ALA A 74 5.47 -10.87 21.08
CA ALA A 74 6.82 -10.87 21.53
C ALA A 74 7.62 -10.89 20.24
N THR A 75 8.26 -9.75 19.95
CA THR A 75 9.27 -9.59 18.93
C THR A 75 10.21 -10.79 18.83
N ASN A 76 10.23 -11.61 19.84
CA ASN A 76 11.03 -12.82 20.01
C ASN A 76 10.57 -14.02 19.18
N THR A 77 9.34 -14.04 18.65
CA THR A 77 8.86 -15.14 17.80
C THR A 77 8.97 -14.81 16.31
N PHE A 78 8.90 -13.53 15.95
CA PHE A 78 9.04 -13.10 14.57
C PHE A 78 10.51 -12.89 14.23
N THR A 79 11.01 -13.73 13.32
CA THR A 79 12.41 -13.69 12.87
C THR A 79 12.73 -12.38 12.15
N THR A 80 13.93 -11.82 12.40
CA THR A 80 14.46 -10.67 11.65
C THR A 80 15.41 -11.07 10.53
N VAL A 81 15.56 -12.38 10.30
CA VAL A 81 16.44 -12.91 9.26
C VAL A 81 15.67 -12.98 7.95
N GLU A 82 16.11 -12.22 6.96
CA GLU A 82 15.51 -12.20 5.63
C GLU A 82 15.34 -13.61 5.03
N GLY A 83 14.17 -13.84 4.44
CA GLY A 83 13.81 -15.11 3.82
C GLY A 83 13.37 -16.20 4.78
N LYS A 84 13.62 -16.07 6.09
CA LYS A 84 13.12 -17.02 7.09
C LYS A 84 11.63 -16.86 7.30
N THR A 85 11.01 -17.93 7.76
CA THR A 85 9.57 -17.99 7.99
C THR A 85 9.24 -18.12 9.48
N VAL A 86 8.04 -17.66 9.83
CA VAL A 86 7.45 -17.84 11.18
C VAL A 86 6.01 -18.28 11.03
N ASP A 87 5.59 -19.19 11.88
CA ASP A 87 4.21 -19.65 11.99
C ASP A 87 3.45 -18.78 13.01
N ASP A 88 2.21 -18.41 12.68
CA ASP A 88 1.36 -17.51 13.46
C ASP A 88 -0.10 -17.98 13.36
N GLY A 89 -0.45 -18.96 14.16
CA GLY A 89 -1.70 -19.71 13.99
C GLY A 89 -1.66 -20.54 12.72
N ASP A 90 -2.65 -20.37 11.84
CA ASP A 90 -2.70 -21.03 10.53
C ASP A 90 -1.90 -20.27 9.46
N VAL A 91 -1.47 -19.04 9.79
CA VAL A 91 -0.72 -18.18 8.85
C VAL A 91 0.76 -18.49 8.93
N LYS A 92 1.41 -18.53 7.78
CA LYS A 92 2.87 -18.54 7.68
C LYS A 92 3.38 -17.27 7.02
N TRP A 93 4.26 -16.57 7.73
CA TRP A 93 4.89 -15.34 7.30
C TRP A 93 6.32 -15.56 6.83
N LYS A 94 6.74 -14.81 5.83
CA LYS A 94 8.14 -14.73 5.38
C LYS A 94 8.69 -13.33 5.67
N CYS A 95 9.79 -13.27 6.41
CA CYS A 95 10.47 -12.01 6.71
C CYS A 95 11.13 -11.43 5.46
N LYS A 96 10.91 -10.14 5.22
CA LYS A 96 11.62 -9.31 4.24
C LYS A 96 12.11 -8.03 4.91
N PRO A 97 13.18 -7.38 4.43
CA PRO A 97 13.56 -6.05 4.89
C PRO A 97 12.40 -5.06 4.71
N ASP A 98 12.21 -4.17 5.68
CA ASP A 98 11.24 -3.08 5.54
C ASP A 98 11.83 -2.00 4.62
N THR A 99 11.34 -1.98 3.38
CA THR A 99 11.66 -0.97 2.36
C THR A 99 10.53 0.05 2.18
N SER A 100 9.52 0.03 3.05
CA SER A 100 8.41 0.99 2.97
C SER A 100 8.89 2.44 3.14
N ARG A 101 8.24 3.34 2.41
CA ARG A 101 8.58 4.78 2.45
C ARG A 101 8.25 5.42 3.80
N LEU A 102 7.19 4.96 4.45
CA LEU A 102 6.87 5.36 5.82
C LEU A 102 7.41 4.34 6.82
N ARG A 103 8.14 4.85 7.79
CA ARG A 103 8.57 4.08 8.97
C ARG A 103 7.60 4.33 10.12
N ASP A 104 7.80 3.60 11.20
CA ASP A 104 6.98 3.77 12.40
C ASP A 104 7.08 5.20 12.95
N GLY A 105 5.90 5.78 13.22
CA GLY A 105 5.77 7.15 13.70
C GLY A 105 5.89 8.25 12.63
N ASP A 106 6.30 7.93 11.40
CA ASP A 106 6.24 8.88 10.30
C ASP A 106 4.79 9.09 9.85
N THR A 107 4.47 10.29 9.37
CA THR A 107 3.12 10.62 8.90
C THR A 107 3.14 11.37 7.58
N ILE A 108 2.16 11.09 6.72
CA ILE A 108 1.89 11.90 5.53
C ILE A 108 1.15 13.15 5.99
N THR A 109 1.71 14.32 5.72
CA THR A 109 1.15 15.63 6.10
C THR A 109 0.50 16.36 4.93
N ALA A 110 0.90 16.04 3.70
CA ALA A 110 0.26 16.53 2.48
C ALA A 110 0.24 15.48 1.40
N SER A 111 -0.75 15.56 0.53
CA SER A 111 -0.92 14.67 -0.63
C SER A 111 -1.58 15.46 -1.75
N THR A 112 -1.01 15.41 -2.94
CA THR A 112 -1.62 15.96 -4.15
C THR A 112 -1.55 14.93 -5.27
N TRP A 113 -2.58 14.90 -6.10
CA TRP A 113 -2.67 13.97 -7.21
C TRP A 113 -2.73 14.71 -8.54
N SER A 114 -2.06 14.18 -9.52
CA SER A 114 -2.05 14.70 -10.88
C SER A 114 -2.16 13.59 -11.92
N SER A 115 -2.57 13.95 -13.13
CA SER A 115 -2.53 13.05 -14.28
C SER A 115 -1.74 13.71 -15.40
N THR A 116 -1.00 12.91 -16.16
CA THR A 116 -0.37 13.37 -17.41
C THR A 116 -1.38 13.56 -18.55
N GLU A 117 -2.57 12.97 -18.39
CA GLU A 117 -3.65 13.04 -19.39
C GLU A 117 -4.65 14.13 -18.99
N PRO A 118 -4.79 15.21 -19.79
CA PRO A 118 -5.64 16.36 -19.44
C PRO A 118 -7.13 16.02 -19.39
N THR A 119 -7.55 14.93 -20.02
CA THR A 119 -8.94 14.44 -20.03
C THR A 119 -9.30 13.63 -18.78
N VAL A 120 -8.33 13.32 -17.92
CA VAL A 120 -8.57 12.62 -16.66
C VAL A 120 -8.86 13.62 -15.55
N THR A 121 -10.08 13.55 -15.01
CA THR A 121 -10.50 14.40 -13.90
C THR A 121 -10.32 13.66 -12.59
N LEU A 122 -9.56 14.27 -11.68
CA LEU A 122 -9.29 13.76 -10.32
C LEU A 122 -10.02 14.62 -9.29
N SER A 123 -10.55 14.00 -8.24
CA SER A 123 -11.17 14.71 -7.12
C SER A 123 -11.15 13.89 -5.82
N GLY A 124 -11.61 14.48 -4.72
CA GLY A 124 -11.79 13.78 -3.45
C GLY A 124 -10.49 13.18 -2.91
N GLU A 125 -9.40 13.94 -2.98
CA GLU A 125 -8.13 13.57 -2.37
C GLU A 125 -8.28 13.37 -0.87
N VAL A 126 -7.71 12.29 -0.35
CA VAL A 126 -7.77 11.96 1.08
C VAL A 126 -6.43 11.45 1.59
N ILE A 127 -6.14 11.75 2.85
CA ILE A 127 -5.08 11.11 3.63
C ILE A 127 -5.76 10.31 4.73
N LEU A 128 -5.49 9.01 4.81
CA LEU A 128 -6.10 8.10 5.77
C LEU A 128 -5.05 7.65 6.78
N ALA A 129 -5.35 7.87 8.06
CA ALA A 129 -4.49 7.51 9.19
C ALA A 129 -3.01 7.97 9.06
N GLY A 130 -2.71 8.96 8.20
CA GLY A 130 -1.35 9.45 7.95
C GLY A 130 -0.42 8.46 7.23
N ILE A 131 -0.93 7.33 6.75
CA ILE A 131 -0.13 6.27 6.12
C ILE A 131 -0.60 5.88 4.71
N GLN A 132 -1.78 6.31 4.33
CA GLN A 132 -2.41 5.99 3.05
C GLN A 132 -2.95 7.26 2.41
N THR A 133 -2.88 7.33 1.09
CA THR A 133 -3.51 8.40 0.31
C THR A 133 -4.48 7.82 -0.70
N GLY A 134 -5.48 8.60 -1.07
CA GLY A 134 -6.45 8.19 -2.07
C GLY A 134 -6.93 9.35 -2.92
N VAL A 135 -7.37 9.00 -4.13
CA VAL A 135 -8.00 9.93 -5.08
C VAL A 135 -9.10 9.24 -5.84
N ARG A 136 -10.14 9.99 -6.18
CA ARG A 136 -11.20 9.51 -7.05
C ARG A 136 -10.93 9.95 -8.48
N VAL A 137 -10.97 9.01 -9.41
CA VAL A 137 -11.05 9.28 -10.83
C VAL A 137 -12.52 9.46 -11.20
N ASP A 138 -12.91 10.65 -11.66
CA ASP A 138 -14.30 11.02 -11.95
C ASP A 138 -14.66 10.88 -13.41
N ALA A 139 -13.73 11.22 -14.31
CA ALA A 139 -13.93 11.14 -15.74
C ALA A 139 -12.61 10.79 -16.43
N VAL A 140 -12.72 10.02 -17.50
CA VAL A 140 -11.63 9.60 -18.39
C VAL A 140 -12.13 9.59 -19.82
N ASP A 141 -11.32 10.04 -20.77
CA ASP A 141 -11.61 9.86 -22.19
C ASP A 141 -11.73 8.35 -22.51
N PRO A 142 -12.86 7.87 -23.02
CA PRO A 142 -13.08 6.45 -23.31
C PRO A 142 -12.17 5.90 -24.42
N THR A 143 -11.47 6.75 -25.15
CA THR A 143 -10.50 6.32 -26.18
C THR A 143 -9.12 5.98 -25.60
N LEU A 144 -8.84 6.39 -24.36
CA LEU A 144 -7.60 6.02 -23.69
C LEU A 144 -7.57 4.53 -23.36
N LYS A 145 -6.44 3.90 -23.66
CA LYS A 145 -6.20 2.50 -23.24
C LYS A 145 -5.56 2.40 -21.87
N LYS A 146 -4.77 3.39 -21.50
CA LYS A 146 -4.08 3.50 -20.22
C LYS A 146 -3.69 4.94 -19.93
N PHE A 147 -3.53 5.26 -18.66
CA PHE A 147 -3.05 6.56 -18.20
C PHE A 147 -2.30 6.43 -16.88
N LEU A 148 -1.48 7.44 -16.57
CA LEU A 148 -0.78 7.55 -15.29
C LEU A 148 -1.46 8.59 -14.42
N ILE A 149 -1.64 8.24 -13.14
CA ILE A 149 -1.88 9.21 -12.09
C ILE A 149 -0.71 9.18 -11.12
N THR A 150 -0.26 10.33 -10.69
CA THR A 150 0.88 10.49 -9.79
C THR A 150 0.42 11.12 -8.50
N ASN A 151 0.76 10.49 -7.39
CA ASN A 151 0.61 11.06 -6.05
C ASN A 151 1.95 11.66 -5.61
N HIS A 152 1.94 12.95 -5.29
CA HIS A 152 3.02 13.65 -4.61
C HIS A 152 2.67 13.76 -3.14
N ILE A 153 3.53 13.27 -2.25
CA ILE A 153 3.31 13.31 -0.81
C ILE A 153 4.43 14.03 -0.09
N THR A 154 4.06 14.70 1.00
CA THR A 154 5.00 15.22 1.99
C THR A 154 4.93 14.35 3.23
N ILE A 155 6.07 13.85 3.67
CA ILE A 155 6.20 13.02 4.87
C ILE A 155 6.91 13.83 5.95
N GLN A 156 6.34 13.85 7.14
CA GLN A 156 7.01 14.28 8.35
C GLN A 156 7.58 13.05 9.06
N ARG A 157 8.89 13.02 9.19
CA ARG A 157 9.61 11.98 9.93
C ARG A 157 9.51 12.22 11.43
N VAL A 158 9.61 11.18 12.23
CA VAL A 158 9.70 11.28 13.70
C VAL A 158 10.85 12.22 14.14
N SER A 159 11.94 12.25 13.38
CA SER A 159 13.06 13.17 13.60
C SER A 159 12.75 14.64 13.37
N GLY A 160 11.55 14.99 12.89
CA GLY A 160 11.16 16.33 12.48
C GLY A 160 11.58 16.70 11.05
N ARG A 161 12.33 15.86 10.36
CA ARG A 161 12.71 16.07 8.96
C ARG A 161 11.48 15.94 8.05
N ILE A 162 11.39 16.81 7.06
CA ILE A 162 10.37 16.75 6.01
C ILE A 162 11.01 16.19 4.74
N GLU A 163 10.30 15.26 4.10
CA GLU A 163 10.71 14.66 2.83
C GLU A 163 9.51 14.59 1.87
N GLU A 164 9.80 14.68 0.58
CA GLU A 164 8.80 14.63 -0.49
C GLU A 164 9.06 13.44 -1.39
N PHE A 165 8.00 12.78 -1.83
CA PHE A 165 8.06 11.62 -2.71
C PHE A 165 6.93 11.62 -3.72
N ASP A 166 7.23 11.09 -4.90
CA ASP A 166 6.27 10.82 -5.94
C ASP A 166 6.06 9.32 -6.11
N LYS A 167 4.81 8.92 -6.33
CA LYS A 167 4.46 7.57 -6.72
C LYS A 167 3.38 7.59 -7.79
N SER A 168 3.63 6.88 -8.89
CA SER A 168 2.70 6.81 -10.00
C SER A 168 1.98 5.46 -10.06
N LEU A 169 0.71 5.50 -10.45
CA LEU A 169 -0.11 4.34 -10.75
C LEU A 169 -0.39 4.32 -12.26
N LEU A 170 -0.08 3.21 -12.92
CA LEU A 170 -0.51 2.97 -14.30
C LEU A 170 -1.88 2.28 -14.28
N ILE A 171 -2.89 2.99 -14.75
CA ILE A 171 -4.26 2.50 -14.82
C ILE A 171 -4.55 2.04 -16.24
N THR A 172 -5.06 0.81 -16.37
CA THR A 172 -5.50 0.27 -17.65
C THR A 172 -7.01 0.38 -17.75
N MET A 173 -7.48 0.82 -18.93
CA MET A 173 -8.90 1.01 -19.21
C MET A 173 -9.54 -0.29 -19.66
N LYS A 174 -10.82 -0.46 -19.31
CA LYS A 174 -11.66 -1.51 -19.86
C LYS A 174 -11.97 -1.15 -21.31
N GLU A 175 -11.78 -2.10 -22.22
CA GLU A 175 -12.27 -1.94 -23.59
C GLU A 175 -13.81 -1.94 -23.59
N LEU A 176 -14.42 -0.97 -24.28
CA LEU A 176 -15.87 -0.84 -24.44
C LEU A 176 -16.36 -1.70 -25.60
#